data_94414578402dad03e1e99b2a86b5ad4e
#
_entry.id   94414578402dad03e1e99b2a86b5ad4e
#
_cell.length_a   1.000
_cell.length_b   1.000
_cell.length_c   1.000
_cell.angle_alpha   90.00
_cell.angle_beta   90.00
_cell.angle_gamma   90.00
#
_symmetry.space_group_name_H-M   'P 1'
#
loop_
_entity.id
_entity.type
_entity.pdbx_description
1 polymer ?
#
loop_
_entity_poly.entity_id
_entity_poly.type
_entity_poly.pdbx_seq_one_letter_code
_entity_poly.pdbx_strand_id
1 'polypeptide(L)'
;MKVKIGHSIFNSNPESLVFSREAGILDFTSIPLPPTLEEGLECIGYLTGNEIDFCFSSSVLRRALLRPDDELFRAKLSREEIGSLIAAGGKYCKGRDAAGELDGMIYWPKEYMFPPDDVPPADAEYPRLPKARDLEEARKFYCERLRIYFERERSFAPGVIRNTGGSMLIHHVIDAGAEIPSLEMMPGDPERLCAALRGAARSRKKEHYGILIAFGWYGGGLWDEVYFNRWINALHYSFLTGAESVLSESGQLGFSGYGNSIAKNSPEAERFRSILRAHREFCNTHELPEGGPKCKVAFMLGNLDGCPGVWSGGTVWGQHDNPEFIAGDAEKSWDLLDGLYRKMPWFDNLNTGTEECSGQVPYGTYDIIPADTSIEELSRYGLLCFLGWNTMTDGIYNTLVQYVRRGGHLILALPHLDSSIRRNGPYRPFRDGQWQELLGVEFCGFEDVPVTGIKFTGRARTDKYVFPFWGTVCDPKFIGHGFPAGILSGTFNTIACGAKKFDSANEKMPPVLTEHQNGKGSVFLLNSGVFPGNDDIYRFMALILQTAMKGEWPDDLQVNCSETVRYALFGNDLYAMNSDQILPAFLRVNGKLHQLEPLELRKIE
;
A
#
# COMPACT_ATOMS: atom_id res chain seq x y z
N MET A 1 13.01 12.01 14.24
CA MET A 1 13.31 10.55 14.15
C MET A 1 14.43 10.31 13.15
N LYS A 2 15.47 9.57 13.54
CA LYS A 2 16.52 9.13 12.61
C LYS A 2 16.10 7.82 11.96
N VAL A 3 16.12 7.75 10.62
CA VAL A 3 15.85 6.50 9.90
C VAL A 3 17.03 5.55 10.09
N LYS A 4 16.75 4.33 10.58
CA LYS A 4 17.75 3.29 10.85
C LYS A 4 17.96 2.43 9.61
N ILE A 5 19.20 2.35 9.16
CA ILE A 5 19.57 1.57 7.95
C ILE A 5 20.32 0.32 8.38
N GLY A 6 20.04 -0.78 7.70
CA GLY A 6 20.75 -2.02 7.94
C GLY A 6 20.34 -3.15 7.00
N HIS A 7 20.63 -4.36 7.43
CA HIS A 7 20.29 -5.57 6.66
C HIS A 7 19.98 -6.74 7.58
N SER A 8 19.26 -7.72 7.05
CA SER A 8 19.02 -8.97 7.74
C SER A 8 20.28 -9.84 7.71
N ILE A 9 20.62 -10.46 8.83
CA ILE A 9 21.73 -11.37 8.96
C ILE A 9 21.16 -12.77 9.23
N PHE A 10 21.42 -13.74 8.35
CA PHE A 10 20.87 -15.10 8.49
C PHE A 10 21.69 -16.03 9.40
N ASN A 11 22.71 -15.51 10.03
CA ASN A 11 23.42 -16.22 11.09
C ASN A 11 23.66 -15.28 12.26
N SER A 12 23.73 -15.82 13.47
CA SER A 12 24.10 -15.09 14.67
C SER A 12 25.61 -14.96 14.87
N ASN A 13 26.40 -15.18 13.80
CA ASN A 13 27.86 -15.12 13.86
C ASN A 13 28.33 -13.67 14.10
N PRO A 14 29.03 -13.40 15.20
CA PRO A 14 29.61 -12.10 15.50
C PRO A 14 30.48 -11.52 14.38
N GLU A 15 31.18 -12.34 13.62
CA GLU A 15 32.03 -11.87 12.50
C GLU A 15 31.23 -11.11 11.45
N SER A 16 30.01 -11.55 11.13
CA SER A 16 29.13 -10.87 10.16
C SER A 16 28.69 -9.51 10.69
N LEU A 17 28.41 -9.40 11.98
CA LEU A 17 28.06 -8.14 12.64
C LEU A 17 29.24 -7.17 12.68
N VAL A 18 30.43 -7.65 13.08
CA VAL A 18 31.66 -6.85 13.08
C VAL A 18 31.95 -6.31 11.69
N PHE A 19 31.92 -7.18 10.68
CA PHE A 19 32.15 -6.76 9.29
C PHE A 19 31.15 -5.70 8.83
N SER A 20 29.85 -5.89 9.08
CA SER A 20 28.82 -4.95 8.66
C SER A 20 28.93 -3.59 9.38
N ARG A 21 29.33 -3.62 10.65
CA ARG A 21 29.60 -2.39 11.42
C ARG A 21 30.82 -1.66 10.90
N GLU A 22 31.93 -2.37 10.68
CA GLU A 22 33.18 -1.80 10.12
C GLU A 22 32.95 -1.27 8.70
N ALA A 23 32.09 -1.92 7.92
CA ALA A 23 31.64 -1.43 6.63
C ALA A 23 30.74 -0.17 6.70
N GLY A 24 30.31 0.23 7.90
CA GLY A 24 29.50 1.42 8.12
C GLY A 24 28.04 1.33 7.64
N ILE A 25 27.48 0.13 7.61
CA ILE A 25 26.14 -0.16 7.01
C ILE A 25 25.12 -0.66 8.03
N LEU A 26 25.36 -0.54 9.32
CA LEU A 26 24.53 -1.20 10.34
C LEU A 26 24.12 -0.23 11.47
N ASP A 27 22.88 0.24 11.45
CA ASP A 27 22.20 0.87 12.58
C ASP A 27 21.15 -0.04 13.19
N PHE A 28 20.60 -0.97 12.38
CA PHE A 28 19.56 -1.91 12.75
C PHE A 28 19.74 -3.23 12.00
N THR A 29 19.45 -4.36 12.64
CA THR A 29 19.54 -5.67 12.01
C THR A 29 18.45 -6.62 12.47
N SER A 30 18.10 -7.57 11.61
CA SER A 30 17.33 -8.77 11.98
C SER A 30 18.29 -9.96 12.03
N ILE A 31 18.33 -10.65 13.17
CA ILE A 31 19.18 -11.83 13.37
C ILE A 31 18.31 -13.05 13.69
N PRO A 32 18.69 -14.25 13.28
CA PRO A 32 18.00 -15.46 13.70
C PRO A 32 18.13 -15.68 15.21
N LEU A 33 17.18 -16.41 15.77
CA LEU A 33 17.35 -16.90 17.14
C LEU A 33 18.63 -17.77 17.23
N PRO A 34 19.50 -17.50 18.19
CA PRO A 34 20.75 -18.24 18.34
C PRO A 34 20.49 -19.70 18.76
N PRO A 35 21.40 -20.61 18.47
CA PRO A 35 21.25 -22.03 18.81
C PRO A 35 21.37 -22.30 20.32
N THR A 36 22.08 -21.44 21.07
CA THR A 36 22.22 -21.52 22.52
C THR A 36 22.04 -20.15 23.19
N LEU A 37 21.70 -20.16 24.48
CA LEU A 37 21.59 -18.94 25.28
C LEU A 37 22.94 -18.20 25.36
N GLU A 38 24.04 -18.93 25.53
CA GLU A 38 25.38 -18.36 25.66
C GLU A 38 25.79 -17.59 24.40
N GLU A 39 25.70 -18.23 23.22
CA GLU A 39 25.96 -17.57 21.94
C GLU A 39 25.06 -16.34 21.70
N GLY A 40 23.81 -16.45 22.16
CA GLY A 40 22.86 -15.32 22.09
C GLY A 40 23.28 -14.14 22.95
N LEU A 41 23.69 -14.38 24.18
CA LEU A 41 24.17 -13.35 25.09
C LEU A 41 25.45 -12.68 24.60
N GLU A 42 26.37 -13.44 24.00
CA GLU A 42 27.58 -12.89 23.36
C GLU A 42 27.21 -11.96 22.19
N CYS A 43 26.35 -12.42 21.28
CA CYS A 43 25.87 -11.63 20.16
C CYS A 43 25.18 -10.34 20.62
N ILE A 44 24.28 -10.42 21.61
CA ILE A 44 23.57 -9.27 22.18
C ILE A 44 24.55 -8.31 22.86
N GLY A 45 25.53 -8.83 23.60
CA GLY A 45 26.58 -8.01 24.21
C GLY A 45 27.33 -7.17 23.18
N TYR A 46 27.63 -7.76 22.01
CA TYR A 46 28.22 -7.02 20.89
C TYR A 46 27.26 -5.92 20.34
N LEU A 47 25.99 -6.26 20.09
CA LEU A 47 25.01 -5.34 19.54
C LEU A 47 24.76 -4.16 20.48
N THR A 48 24.51 -4.43 21.75
CA THR A 48 24.23 -3.41 22.76
C THR A 48 25.45 -2.54 23.06
N GLY A 49 26.65 -3.14 23.13
CA GLY A 49 27.93 -2.44 23.31
C GLY A 49 28.30 -1.51 22.16
N ASN A 50 27.72 -1.74 20.98
CA ASN A 50 27.93 -0.91 19.78
C ASN A 50 26.71 -0.08 19.39
N GLU A 51 25.70 0.00 20.26
CA GLU A 51 24.48 0.81 20.07
C GLU A 51 23.69 0.45 18.80
N ILE A 52 23.70 -0.84 18.41
CA ILE A 52 22.99 -1.35 17.23
C ILE A 52 21.61 -1.85 17.67
N ASP A 53 20.57 -1.30 17.06
CA ASP A 53 19.21 -1.81 17.24
C ASP A 53 19.06 -3.16 16.52
N PHE A 54 18.25 -4.07 17.07
CA PHE A 54 18.02 -5.36 16.44
C PHE A 54 16.65 -5.97 16.79
N CYS A 55 16.22 -6.90 15.94
CA CYS A 55 15.12 -7.81 16.24
C CYS A 55 15.53 -9.25 15.96
N PHE A 56 14.84 -10.20 16.59
CA PHE A 56 15.02 -11.62 16.28
C PHE A 56 14.10 -12.02 15.14
N SER A 57 14.67 -12.61 14.08
CA SER A 57 13.90 -13.21 13.01
C SER A 57 13.33 -14.56 13.48
N SER A 58 12.02 -14.73 13.34
CA SER A 58 11.33 -15.98 13.63
C SER A 58 11.04 -16.82 12.37
N SER A 59 11.86 -16.70 11.36
CA SER A 59 11.72 -17.47 10.11
C SER A 59 11.64 -19.00 10.32
N VAL A 60 12.21 -19.48 11.43
CA VAL A 60 12.08 -20.88 11.86
C VAL A 60 10.62 -21.25 12.14
N LEU A 61 9.85 -20.36 12.77
CA LEU A 61 8.44 -20.60 13.08
C LEU A 61 7.56 -20.64 11.83
N ARG A 62 7.88 -19.87 10.80
CA ARG A 62 7.19 -19.92 9.51
C ARG A 62 7.17 -21.34 8.96
N ARG A 63 8.33 -22.00 8.92
CA ARG A 63 8.45 -23.39 8.46
C ARG A 63 7.81 -24.39 9.43
N ALA A 64 7.90 -24.14 10.73
CA ALA A 64 7.23 -24.96 11.75
C ALA A 64 5.70 -24.89 11.65
N LEU A 65 5.11 -23.80 11.16
CA LEU A 65 3.68 -23.71 10.86
C LEU A 65 3.28 -24.56 9.66
N LEU A 66 4.19 -24.70 8.69
CA LEU A 66 3.99 -25.55 7.50
C LEU A 66 4.29 -27.01 7.79
N ARG A 67 5.21 -27.29 8.73
CA ARG A 67 5.68 -28.63 9.11
C ARG A 67 5.87 -28.72 10.62
N PRO A 68 4.77 -28.81 11.39
CA PRO A 68 4.83 -28.74 12.86
C PRO A 68 5.67 -29.86 13.50
N ASP A 69 5.87 -30.97 12.80
CA ASP A 69 6.61 -32.15 13.29
C ASP A 69 8.07 -32.18 12.82
N ASP A 70 8.53 -31.20 12.06
CA ASP A 70 9.91 -31.15 11.58
C ASP A 70 10.84 -30.56 12.66
N GLU A 71 11.68 -31.40 13.25
CA GLU A 71 12.61 -31.00 14.32
C GLU A 71 13.63 -29.94 13.88
N LEU A 72 13.93 -29.85 12.58
CA LEU A 72 14.84 -28.84 12.03
C LEU A 72 14.31 -27.42 12.21
N PHE A 73 13.00 -27.27 12.39
CA PHE A 73 12.32 -25.98 12.49
C PHE A 73 11.84 -25.62 13.90
N ARG A 74 12.17 -26.45 14.91
CA ARG A 74 11.91 -26.10 16.32
C ARG A 74 13.01 -25.18 16.81
N ALA A 75 12.61 -24.11 17.48
CA ALA A 75 13.58 -23.31 18.21
C ALA A 75 14.25 -24.18 19.28
N LYS A 76 15.56 -24.11 19.34
CA LYS A 76 16.35 -24.85 20.34
C LYS A 76 16.25 -24.23 21.75
N LEU A 77 15.86 -22.96 21.82
CA LEU A 77 15.72 -22.20 23.06
C LEU A 77 14.31 -22.30 23.62
N SER A 78 14.20 -22.39 24.94
CA SER A 78 12.95 -22.27 25.67
C SER A 78 12.41 -20.83 25.62
N ARG A 79 11.12 -20.66 25.97
CA ARG A 79 10.50 -19.36 26.09
C ARG A 79 11.21 -18.45 27.10
N GLU A 80 11.69 -19.02 28.22
CA GLU A 80 12.41 -18.32 29.26
C GLU A 80 13.78 -17.85 28.80
N GLU A 81 14.49 -18.67 28.03
CA GLU A 81 15.78 -18.31 27.44
C GLU A 81 15.63 -17.19 26.42
N ILE A 82 14.62 -17.26 25.54
CA ILE A 82 14.31 -16.16 24.61
C ILE A 82 13.94 -14.87 25.37
N GLY A 83 13.18 -14.99 26.45
CA GLY A 83 12.87 -13.87 27.33
C GLY A 83 14.11 -13.23 27.93
N SER A 84 15.08 -14.05 28.35
CA SER A 84 16.38 -13.60 28.88
C SER A 84 17.20 -12.85 27.81
N LEU A 85 17.21 -13.34 26.57
CA LEU A 85 17.86 -12.65 25.44
C LEU A 85 17.21 -11.29 25.16
N ILE A 86 15.89 -11.22 25.11
CA ILE A 86 15.16 -9.96 24.90
C ILE A 86 15.47 -8.96 26.03
N ALA A 87 15.47 -9.42 27.28
CA ALA A 87 15.79 -8.59 28.43
C ALA A 87 17.24 -8.08 28.39
N ALA A 88 18.20 -8.91 28.00
CA ALA A 88 19.60 -8.53 27.83
C ALA A 88 19.79 -7.46 26.74
N GLY A 89 18.98 -7.51 25.68
CA GLY A 89 18.99 -6.51 24.62
C GLY A 89 18.47 -5.13 25.04
N GLY A 90 17.64 -5.06 26.08
CA GLY A 90 17.11 -3.83 26.63
C GLY A 90 16.47 -2.92 25.55
N LYS A 91 16.82 -1.64 25.54
CA LYS A 91 16.29 -0.65 24.59
C LYS A 91 16.69 -0.91 23.13
N TYR A 92 17.74 -1.68 22.89
CA TYR A 92 18.22 -1.99 21.54
C TYR A 92 17.47 -3.17 20.91
N CYS A 93 16.86 -4.05 21.73
CA CYS A 93 16.00 -5.11 21.22
C CYS A 93 14.63 -4.55 20.83
N LYS A 94 14.33 -4.51 19.53
CA LYS A 94 13.06 -4.03 18.98
C LYS A 94 12.01 -5.15 18.84
N GLY A 95 12.24 -6.26 19.50
CA GLY A 95 11.32 -7.38 19.54
C GLY A 95 11.68 -8.51 18.57
N ARG A 96 10.68 -9.16 18.03
CA ARG A 96 10.81 -10.30 17.12
C ARG A 96 10.11 -9.98 15.81
N ASP A 97 10.77 -10.27 14.70
CA ASP A 97 10.15 -10.23 13.39
C ASP A 97 9.46 -11.57 13.15
N ALA A 98 8.15 -11.59 13.36
CA ALA A 98 7.33 -12.74 13.05
C ALA A 98 7.37 -12.98 11.55
N ALA A 99 7.47 -14.25 11.15
CA ALA A 99 7.66 -14.65 9.75
C ALA A 99 6.87 -13.77 8.80
N GLY A 100 7.60 -13.07 7.97
CA GLY A 100 7.06 -12.09 7.03
C GLY A 100 6.09 -12.69 6.04
N GLU A 101 5.36 -11.83 5.36
CA GLU A 101 4.55 -12.12 4.19
C GLU A 101 3.32 -13.02 4.41
N LEU A 102 2.96 -13.38 5.65
CA LEU A 102 1.85 -14.31 5.87
C LEU A 102 0.54 -13.84 5.21
N ASP A 103 0.28 -12.54 5.26
CA ASP A 103 -0.86 -11.89 4.61
C ASP A 103 -0.81 -11.99 3.08
N GLY A 104 0.37 -11.87 2.49
CA GLY A 104 0.62 -12.06 1.06
C GLY A 104 0.70 -13.53 0.65
N MET A 105 1.33 -14.37 1.45
CA MET A 105 1.50 -15.80 1.16
C MET A 105 0.17 -16.54 0.94
N ILE A 106 -0.89 -16.11 1.59
CA ILE A 106 -2.24 -16.66 1.41
C ILE A 106 -2.70 -16.57 -0.06
N TYR A 107 -2.16 -15.60 -0.81
CA TYR A 107 -2.46 -15.38 -2.23
C TYR A 107 -1.48 -16.05 -3.18
N TRP A 108 -0.40 -16.65 -2.69
CA TRP A 108 0.60 -17.25 -3.55
C TRP A 108 0.09 -18.53 -4.23
N PRO A 109 0.51 -18.78 -5.47
CA PRO A 109 0.30 -20.06 -6.10
C PRO A 109 0.94 -21.18 -5.28
N LYS A 110 0.31 -22.37 -5.29
CA LYS A 110 0.78 -23.53 -4.51
C LYS A 110 2.25 -23.87 -4.81
N GLU A 111 2.66 -23.70 -6.04
CA GLU A 111 4.00 -24.02 -6.54
C GLU A 111 5.10 -23.17 -5.91
N TYR A 112 4.78 -21.93 -5.49
CA TYR A 112 5.72 -21.05 -4.80
C TYR A 112 5.89 -21.38 -3.31
N MET A 113 4.88 -21.98 -2.71
CA MET A 113 4.93 -22.36 -1.30
C MET A 113 5.74 -23.60 -1.04
N PHE A 114 5.85 -24.47 -2.04
CA PHE A 114 6.54 -25.75 -1.97
C PHE A 114 7.47 -25.88 -3.19
N PRO A 115 8.73 -25.43 -3.09
CA PRO A 115 9.73 -25.72 -4.12
C PRO A 115 9.77 -27.21 -4.43
N PRO A 116 10.19 -27.63 -5.62
CA PRO A 116 10.17 -29.04 -6.07
C PRO A 116 10.84 -30.02 -5.10
N ASP A 117 11.89 -29.57 -4.42
CA ASP A 117 12.66 -30.39 -3.46
C ASP A 117 12.01 -30.45 -2.06
N ASP A 118 10.98 -29.63 -1.83
CA ASP A 118 10.28 -29.46 -0.57
C ASP A 118 8.79 -29.80 -0.68
N VAL A 119 8.40 -30.58 -1.69
CA VAL A 119 6.99 -30.98 -1.88
C VAL A 119 6.52 -31.72 -0.63
N PRO A 120 5.51 -31.19 0.08
CA PRO A 120 4.96 -31.90 1.21
C PRO A 120 4.36 -33.23 0.73
N PRO A 121 4.22 -34.22 1.61
CA PRO A 121 3.46 -35.43 1.30
C PRO A 121 2.15 -35.09 0.62
N ALA A 122 1.69 -35.92 -0.29
CA ALA A 122 0.49 -35.67 -1.09
C ALA A 122 -0.80 -35.44 -0.25
N ASP A 123 -0.76 -35.87 1.01
CA ASP A 123 -1.79 -35.74 2.03
C ASP A 123 -1.55 -34.55 3.00
N ALA A 124 -0.46 -33.82 2.86
CA ALA A 124 -0.25 -32.63 3.66
C ALA A 124 -1.26 -31.54 3.26
N GLU A 125 -2.07 -31.12 4.20
CA GLU A 125 -2.96 -30.00 4.01
C GLU A 125 -2.13 -28.73 3.73
N TYR A 126 -2.26 -28.23 2.52
CA TYR A 126 -1.78 -26.92 2.17
C TYR A 126 -2.53 -25.88 3.04
N PRO A 127 -1.88 -24.85 3.59
CA PRO A 127 -2.55 -23.87 4.45
C PRO A 127 -3.45 -22.92 3.66
N ARG A 128 -4.26 -23.45 2.75
CA ARG A 128 -5.32 -22.70 2.07
C ARG A 128 -6.43 -22.36 3.05
N LEU A 129 -7.06 -21.23 2.80
CA LEU A 129 -8.25 -20.87 3.54
C LEU A 129 -9.41 -21.79 3.14
N PRO A 130 -10.33 -22.12 4.06
CA PRO A 130 -11.55 -22.81 3.73
C PRO A 130 -12.35 -22.05 2.66
N LYS A 131 -13.10 -22.76 1.83
CA LYS A 131 -13.96 -22.15 0.82
C LYS A 131 -15.10 -21.37 1.50
N ALA A 132 -15.13 -20.07 1.26
CA ALA A 132 -16.11 -19.17 1.85
C ALA A 132 -17.42 -19.11 1.01
N ARG A 133 -18.52 -18.86 1.68
CA ARG A 133 -19.85 -18.69 1.07
C ARG A 133 -20.12 -17.24 0.68
N ASP A 134 -19.47 -16.30 1.34
CA ASP A 134 -19.64 -14.87 1.17
C ASP A 134 -18.39 -14.10 1.64
N LEU A 135 -18.38 -12.79 1.46
CA LEU A 135 -17.24 -11.93 1.80
C LEU A 135 -16.97 -11.82 3.31
N GLU A 136 -18.00 -11.89 4.15
CA GLU A 136 -17.82 -11.87 5.61
C GLU A 136 -17.12 -13.13 6.08
N GLU A 137 -17.53 -14.28 5.56
CA GLU A 137 -16.90 -15.56 5.88
C GLU A 137 -15.46 -15.63 5.35
N ALA A 138 -15.22 -15.10 4.13
CA ALA A 138 -13.88 -15.04 3.56
C ALA A 138 -12.94 -14.17 4.41
N ARG A 139 -13.37 -12.96 4.78
CA ARG A 139 -12.63 -12.09 5.71
C ARG A 139 -12.40 -12.78 7.05
N LYS A 140 -13.41 -13.46 7.59
CA LYS A 140 -13.29 -14.18 8.85
C LYS A 140 -12.20 -15.24 8.78
N PHE A 141 -12.17 -16.06 7.74
CA PHE A 141 -11.13 -17.10 7.58
C PHE A 141 -9.74 -16.50 7.44
N TYR A 142 -9.61 -15.41 6.70
CA TYR A 142 -8.37 -14.68 6.55
C TYR A 142 -7.87 -14.13 7.89
N CYS A 143 -8.70 -13.36 8.58
CA CYS A 143 -8.35 -12.77 9.87
C CYS A 143 -8.08 -13.84 10.96
N GLU A 144 -8.84 -14.92 10.96
CA GLU A 144 -8.64 -16.05 11.89
C GLU A 144 -7.29 -16.74 11.65
N ARG A 145 -6.88 -16.89 10.39
CA ARG A 145 -5.57 -17.45 10.05
C ARG A 145 -4.45 -16.57 10.63
N LEU A 146 -4.54 -15.24 10.45
CA LEU A 146 -3.57 -14.30 11.03
C LEU A 146 -3.58 -14.36 12.55
N ARG A 147 -4.77 -14.37 13.18
CA ARG A 147 -4.92 -14.43 14.64
C ARG A 147 -4.25 -15.66 15.22
N ILE A 148 -4.54 -16.84 14.68
CA ILE A 148 -3.94 -18.11 15.13
C ILE A 148 -2.41 -18.05 15.03
N TYR A 149 -1.90 -17.49 13.93
CA TYR A 149 -0.47 -17.32 13.75
C TYR A 149 0.16 -16.44 14.84
N PHE A 150 -0.38 -15.26 15.10
CA PHE A 150 0.14 -14.34 16.12
C PHE A 150 -0.03 -14.88 17.55
N GLU A 151 -1.08 -15.65 17.82
CA GLU A 151 -1.25 -16.33 19.12
C GLU A 151 -0.15 -17.39 19.33
N ARG A 152 0.19 -18.16 18.30
CA ARG A 152 1.32 -19.10 18.35
C ARG A 152 2.64 -18.38 18.57
N GLU A 153 2.89 -17.29 17.85
CA GLU A 153 4.07 -16.44 18.05
C GLU A 153 4.19 -15.96 19.51
N ARG A 154 3.10 -15.49 20.10
CA ARG A 154 3.08 -15.06 21.51
C ARG A 154 3.25 -16.21 22.48
N SER A 155 2.71 -17.39 22.18
CA SER A 155 2.90 -18.57 23.02
C SER A 155 4.35 -19.07 22.99
N PHE A 156 5.00 -18.92 21.84
CA PHE A 156 6.36 -19.36 21.63
C PHE A 156 7.39 -18.49 22.37
N ALA A 157 7.28 -17.16 22.26
CA ALA A 157 8.24 -16.26 22.90
C ALA A 157 7.59 -14.94 23.33
N PRO A 158 8.14 -14.26 24.36
CA PRO A 158 7.70 -12.93 24.77
C PRO A 158 8.21 -11.84 23.80
N GLY A 159 7.82 -10.59 24.07
CA GLY A 159 8.32 -9.39 23.40
C GLY A 159 7.42 -8.86 22.30
N VAL A 160 7.78 -7.68 21.84
CA VAL A 160 7.10 -6.96 20.75
C VAL A 160 7.18 -7.77 19.45
N ILE A 161 6.08 -7.86 18.75
CA ILE A 161 6.02 -8.54 17.46
C ILE A 161 6.05 -7.50 16.33
N ARG A 162 7.12 -7.54 15.54
CA ARG A 162 7.19 -6.92 14.23
C ARG A 162 6.62 -7.91 13.21
N ASN A 163 6.00 -7.43 12.18
CA ASN A 163 5.61 -8.27 11.06
C ASN A 163 5.82 -7.55 9.74
N THR A 164 6.55 -8.19 8.86
CA THR A 164 6.77 -7.72 7.49
C THR A 164 5.69 -8.30 6.60
N GLY A 165 4.72 -7.47 6.23
CA GLY A 165 3.60 -7.86 5.36
C GLY A 165 3.93 -7.69 3.89
N GLY A 166 3.15 -8.34 3.02
CA GLY A 166 3.31 -8.30 1.55
C GLY A 166 2.05 -7.85 0.81
N SER A 167 1.03 -7.32 1.48
CA SER A 167 -0.24 -6.95 0.84
C SER A 167 -0.74 -5.58 1.29
N MET A 168 -1.82 -5.08 0.65
CA MET A 168 -2.54 -3.89 1.12
C MET A 168 -3.34 -4.13 2.41
N LEU A 169 -3.48 -5.39 2.86
CA LEU A 169 -4.32 -5.77 4.00
C LEU A 169 -3.57 -5.71 5.35
N ILE A 170 -2.52 -4.90 5.44
CA ILE A 170 -1.64 -4.77 6.62
C ILE A 170 -2.43 -4.40 7.90
N HIS A 171 -3.54 -3.67 7.80
CA HIS A 171 -4.38 -3.37 8.96
C HIS A 171 -4.90 -4.63 9.66
N HIS A 172 -5.22 -5.70 8.93
CA HIS A 172 -5.61 -6.97 9.53
C HIS A 172 -4.44 -7.68 10.23
N VAL A 173 -3.22 -7.48 9.74
CA VAL A 173 -2.00 -7.96 10.41
C VAL A 173 -1.82 -7.25 11.75
N ILE A 174 -2.04 -5.92 11.79
CA ILE A 174 -2.00 -5.14 13.02
C ILE A 174 -3.11 -5.59 13.99
N ASP A 175 -4.34 -5.75 13.48
CA ASP A 175 -5.48 -6.18 14.28
C ASP A 175 -5.31 -7.61 14.85
N ALA A 176 -4.60 -8.48 14.13
CA ALA A 176 -4.25 -9.83 14.59
C ALA A 176 -3.15 -9.82 15.67
N GLY A 177 -2.35 -8.74 15.73
CA GLY A 177 -1.41 -8.57 16.83
C GLY A 177 0.00 -8.15 16.50
N ALA A 178 0.30 -7.68 15.32
CA ALA A 178 1.57 -7.01 15.06
C ALA A 178 1.60 -5.64 15.75
N GLU A 179 2.59 -5.42 16.60
CA GLU A 179 2.79 -4.14 17.25
C GLU A 179 3.53 -3.13 16.35
N ILE A 180 4.50 -3.61 15.56
CA ILE A 180 5.25 -2.81 14.59
C ILE A 180 5.03 -3.40 13.19
N PRO A 181 4.16 -2.79 12.37
CA PRO A 181 3.98 -3.24 11.00
C PRO A 181 5.19 -2.87 10.15
N SER A 182 5.54 -3.73 9.23
CA SER A 182 6.55 -3.50 8.21
C SER A 182 6.04 -3.99 6.85
N LEU A 183 6.63 -3.51 5.79
CA LEU A 183 6.35 -3.94 4.42
C LEU A 183 7.56 -4.64 3.85
N GLU A 184 7.38 -5.80 3.26
CA GLU A 184 8.35 -6.36 2.34
C GLU A 184 8.19 -5.70 0.98
N MET A 185 9.14 -4.86 0.64
CA MET A 185 9.18 -4.20 -0.65
C MET A 185 9.78 -5.15 -1.67
N MET A 186 8.91 -5.84 -2.37
CA MET A 186 9.23 -6.74 -3.48
C MET A 186 8.89 -6.07 -4.81
N PRO A 187 9.32 -6.62 -5.95
CA PRO A 187 8.83 -6.19 -7.25
C PRO A 187 7.29 -6.21 -7.34
N GLY A 188 6.71 -5.12 -7.83
CA GLY A 188 5.27 -4.88 -7.88
C GLY A 188 4.98 -3.39 -7.91
N ASP A 189 4.00 -2.92 -7.16
CA ASP A 189 3.71 -1.50 -6.99
C ASP A 189 4.07 -1.03 -5.56
N PRO A 190 5.29 -0.54 -5.34
CA PRO A 190 5.72 -0.12 -4.02
C PRO A 190 4.96 1.11 -3.52
N GLU A 191 4.49 1.98 -4.40
CA GLU A 191 3.77 3.19 -4.02
C GLU A 191 2.44 2.84 -3.38
N ARG A 192 1.71 1.91 -3.98
CA ARG A 192 0.43 1.39 -3.47
C ARG A 192 0.61 0.69 -2.12
N LEU A 193 1.61 -0.20 -2.02
CA LEU A 193 1.86 -0.94 -0.79
C LEU A 193 2.37 -0.04 0.35
N CYS A 194 3.27 0.90 0.06
CA CYS A 194 3.73 1.89 1.04
C CYS A 194 2.60 2.80 1.50
N ALA A 195 1.68 3.17 0.59
CA ALA A 195 0.49 3.93 0.94
C ALA A 195 -0.44 3.14 1.87
N ALA A 196 -0.60 1.83 1.64
CA ALA A 196 -1.37 0.94 2.51
C ALA A 196 -0.70 0.75 3.88
N LEU A 197 0.64 0.60 3.93
CA LEU A 197 1.38 0.53 5.19
C LEU A 197 1.16 1.79 6.04
N ARG A 198 1.35 2.99 5.44
CA ARG A 198 1.13 4.27 6.15
C ARG A 198 -0.32 4.43 6.60
N GLY A 199 -1.28 4.14 5.72
CA GLY A 199 -2.70 4.24 6.02
C GLY A 199 -3.12 3.28 7.13
N ALA A 200 -2.66 2.03 7.11
CA ALA A 200 -2.89 1.05 8.16
C ALA A 200 -2.28 1.50 9.49
N ALA A 201 -1.03 1.95 9.49
CA ALA A 201 -0.35 2.45 10.69
C ALA A 201 -1.11 3.64 11.30
N ARG A 202 -1.48 4.64 10.51
CA ARG A 202 -2.28 5.79 10.96
C ARG A 202 -3.64 5.38 11.48
N SER A 203 -4.37 4.54 10.75
CA SER A 203 -5.69 4.03 11.15
C SER A 203 -5.66 3.34 12.51
N ARG A 204 -4.59 2.62 12.82
CA ARG A 204 -4.40 1.87 14.07
C ARG A 204 -3.50 2.58 15.08
N LYS A 205 -3.20 3.88 14.85
CA LYS A 205 -2.38 4.74 15.74
C LYS A 205 -1.04 4.11 16.05
N LYS A 206 -0.40 3.52 15.04
CA LYS A 206 0.97 3.03 15.11
C LYS A 206 1.92 4.14 14.65
N GLU A 207 2.83 4.54 15.54
CA GLU A 207 3.78 5.62 15.25
C GLU A 207 4.98 5.10 14.45
N HIS A 208 5.27 3.79 14.58
CA HIS A 208 6.46 3.15 14.02
C HIS A 208 6.08 2.10 12.98
N TYR A 209 6.77 2.13 11.86
CA TYR A 209 6.69 1.12 10.81
C TYR A 209 8.02 1.01 10.05
N GLY A 210 8.27 -0.15 9.44
CA GLY A 210 9.53 -0.42 8.75
C GLY A 210 9.33 -0.89 7.31
N ILE A 211 10.46 -0.95 6.58
CA ILE A 211 10.51 -1.55 5.25
C ILE A 211 11.65 -2.56 5.20
N LEU A 212 11.38 -3.72 4.62
CA LEU A 212 12.36 -4.72 4.21
C LEU A 212 12.43 -4.71 2.69
N ILE A 213 13.59 -4.41 2.12
CA ILE A 213 13.79 -4.42 0.67
C ILE A 213 14.29 -5.80 0.25
N ALA A 214 13.47 -6.52 -0.52
CA ALA A 214 13.68 -7.91 -0.91
C ALA A 214 13.77 -8.05 -2.44
N PHE A 215 14.81 -7.51 -3.03
CA PHE A 215 14.99 -7.51 -4.50
C PHE A 215 15.78 -8.70 -5.03
N GLY A 216 16.33 -9.54 -4.17
CA GLY A 216 17.11 -10.70 -4.57
C GLY A 216 16.34 -11.79 -5.31
N TRP A 217 15.01 -11.78 -5.19
CA TRP A 217 14.16 -12.83 -5.74
C TRP A 217 13.85 -12.67 -7.24
N TYR A 218 13.98 -11.46 -7.79
CA TYR A 218 13.57 -11.16 -9.16
C TYR A 218 14.73 -10.71 -10.02
N GLY A 219 14.95 -11.41 -11.12
CA GLY A 219 16.06 -11.18 -12.02
C GLY A 219 17.39 -11.74 -11.49
N GLY A 220 17.31 -12.74 -10.64
CA GLY A 220 18.37 -13.37 -9.89
C GLY A 220 19.73 -13.44 -10.56
N GLY A 221 20.74 -12.95 -9.88
CA GLY A 221 22.13 -13.15 -10.23
C GLY A 221 22.71 -12.14 -11.22
N LEU A 222 21.94 -11.21 -11.73
CA LEU A 222 22.48 -10.13 -12.54
C LEU A 222 22.72 -8.90 -11.64
N TRP A 223 23.88 -8.87 -11.01
CA TRP A 223 24.34 -7.73 -10.24
C TRP A 223 24.87 -6.64 -11.19
N ASP A 224 23.98 -6.15 -12.05
CA ASP A 224 24.27 -5.11 -13.01
C ASP A 224 23.84 -3.72 -12.51
N GLU A 225 24.13 -2.68 -13.28
CA GLU A 225 23.78 -1.30 -12.93
C GLU A 225 22.25 -1.12 -12.81
N VAL A 226 21.45 -1.86 -13.57
CA VAL A 226 19.97 -1.76 -13.47
C VAL A 226 19.50 -2.26 -12.10
N TYR A 227 20.08 -3.36 -11.63
CA TYR A 227 19.79 -3.90 -10.30
C TYR A 227 20.15 -2.89 -9.20
N PHE A 228 21.37 -2.35 -9.23
CA PHE A 228 21.81 -1.37 -8.23
C PHE A 228 20.99 -0.08 -8.27
N ASN A 229 20.62 0.37 -9.45
CA ASN A 229 19.78 1.56 -9.60
C ASN A 229 18.37 1.36 -9.03
N ARG A 230 17.78 0.19 -9.23
CA ARG A 230 16.50 -0.20 -8.57
C ARG A 230 16.63 -0.19 -7.06
N TRP A 231 17.75 -0.69 -6.56
CA TRP A 231 18.06 -0.70 -5.14
C TRP A 231 18.16 0.71 -4.55
N ILE A 232 18.86 1.62 -5.22
CA ILE A 232 18.95 3.02 -4.83
C ILE A 232 17.54 3.65 -4.76
N ASN A 233 16.72 3.43 -5.79
CA ASN A 233 15.34 3.91 -5.80
C ASN A 233 14.52 3.37 -4.62
N ALA A 234 14.66 2.09 -4.29
CA ALA A 234 13.97 1.48 -3.15
C ALA A 234 14.38 2.11 -1.82
N LEU A 235 15.67 2.34 -1.59
CA LEU A 235 16.18 3.02 -0.40
C LEU A 235 15.63 4.45 -0.30
N HIS A 236 15.69 5.22 -1.38
CA HIS A 236 15.21 6.59 -1.43
C HIS A 236 13.69 6.68 -1.21
N TYR A 237 12.93 5.79 -1.84
CA TYR A 237 11.49 5.78 -1.66
C TYR A 237 11.07 5.31 -0.25
N SER A 238 11.84 4.40 0.36
CA SER A 238 11.64 4.02 1.76
C SER A 238 11.79 5.19 2.72
N PHE A 239 12.76 6.08 2.46
CA PHE A 239 12.90 7.34 3.19
C PHE A 239 11.69 8.26 2.96
N LEU A 240 11.26 8.46 1.71
CA LEU A 240 10.09 9.29 1.39
C LEU A 240 8.78 8.72 1.96
N THR A 241 8.73 7.43 2.20
CA THR A 241 7.58 6.78 2.88
C THR A 241 7.54 7.13 4.37
N GLY A 242 8.67 7.54 4.97
CA GLY A 242 8.77 7.87 6.39
C GLY A 242 8.96 6.65 7.29
N ALA A 243 9.53 5.56 6.77
CA ALA A 243 9.84 4.37 7.56
C ALA A 243 10.91 4.67 8.61
N GLU A 244 10.74 4.17 9.85
CA GLU A 244 11.76 4.33 10.90
C GLU A 244 12.97 3.44 10.69
N SER A 245 12.78 2.31 10.01
CA SER A 245 13.84 1.35 9.71
C SER A 245 13.70 0.81 8.30
N VAL A 246 14.83 0.73 7.61
CA VAL A 246 14.97 0.16 6.28
C VAL A 246 16.01 -0.94 6.34
N LEU A 247 15.55 -2.16 6.13
CA LEU A 247 16.40 -3.34 6.10
C LEU A 247 16.57 -3.85 4.68
N SER A 248 17.74 -4.36 4.39
CA SER A 248 18.04 -5.08 3.17
C SER A 248 18.07 -6.57 3.43
N GLU A 249 17.60 -7.35 2.50
CA GLU A 249 17.71 -8.79 2.57
C GLU A 249 19.18 -9.25 2.45
N SER A 250 19.62 -10.15 3.32
CA SER A 250 21.04 -10.44 3.53
C SER A 250 21.73 -11.19 2.41
N GLY A 251 20.99 -11.97 1.62
CA GLY A 251 21.54 -12.71 0.48
C GLY A 251 22.30 -11.83 -0.51
N GLN A 252 22.00 -10.55 -0.47
CA GLN A 252 22.58 -9.52 -1.31
C GLN A 252 23.99 -9.07 -0.86
N LEU A 253 24.41 -9.38 0.36
CA LEU A 253 25.70 -8.97 0.91
C LEU A 253 26.72 -10.11 1.02
N GLY A 254 26.43 -11.28 0.48
CA GLY A 254 27.34 -12.40 0.44
C GLY A 254 27.49 -13.17 1.75
N PHE A 255 26.56 -12.99 2.70
CA PHE A 255 26.63 -13.64 4.01
C PHE A 255 25.75 -14.87 4.16
N SER A 256 24.92 -15.22 3.18
CA SER A 256 23.98 -16.33 3.33
C SER A 256 23.94 -17.25 2.14
N GLY A 257 23.44 -18.45 2.35
CA GLY A 257 23.33 -19.52 1.39
C GLY A 257 22.14 -19.46 0.43
N TYR A 258 21.50 -18.33 0.24
CA TYR A 258 20.53 -18.18 -0.84
C TYR A 258 21.28 -18.13 -2.17
N GLY A 259 20.75 -18.82 -3.20
CA GLY A 259 21.41 -19.05 -4.48
C GLY A 259 21.86 -17.81 -5.28
N ASN A 260 21.52 -16.61 -4.81
CA ASN A 260 21.85 -15.32 -5.40
C ASN A 260 22.81 -14.49 -4.53
N SER A 261 23.54 -15.11 -3.61
CA SER A 261 24.47 -14.40 -2.74
C SER A 261 25.68 -13.86 -3.51
N ILE A 262 26.03 -12.60 -3.24
CA ILE A 262 27.26 -11.99 -3.73
C ILE A 262 28.42 -12.41 -2.82
N ALA A 263 29.58 -12.72 -3.39
CA ALA A 263 30.78 -13.01 -2.61
C ALA A 263 31.18 -11.77 -1.79
N LYS A 264 31.44 -11.93 -0.49
CA LYS A 264 31.73 -10.86 0.50
C LYS A 264 32.73 -9.82 0.02
N ASN A 265 33.75 -10.22 -0.72
CA ASN A 265 34.85 -9.37 -1.18
C ASN A 265 34.77 -9.07 -2.69
N SER A 266 33.63 -9.31 -3.33
CA SER A 266 33.47 -8.98 -4.74
C SER A 266 33.28 -7.48 -4.96
N PRO A 267 33.57 -6.97 -6.17
CA PRO A 267 33.27 -5.59 -6.54
C PRO A 267 31.79 -5.23 -6.37
N GLU A 268 30.90 -6.16 -6.67
CA GLU A 268 29.44 -6.01 -6.55
C GLU A 268 29.04 -5.84 -5.07
N ALA A 269 29.61 -6.66 -4.18
CA ALA A 269 29.37 -6.54 -2.75
C ALA A 269 29.85 -5.18 -2.21
N GLU A 270 31.00 -4.67 -2.67
CA GLU A 270 31.48 -3.35 -2.30
C GLU A 270 30.59 -2.24 -2.89
N ARG A 271 30.14 -2.39 -4.12
CA ARG A 271 29.16 -1.47 -4.72
C ARG A 271 27.91 -1.37 -3.86
N PHE A 272 27.38 -2.52 -3.44
CA PHE A 272 26.22 -2.59 -2.58
C PHE A 272 26.43 -1.87 -1.23
N ARG A 273 27.55 -2.14 -0.57
CA ARG A 273 27.91 -1.48 0.69
C ARG A 273 28.08 0.02 0.53
N SER A 274 28.68 0.46 -0.58
CA SER A 274 28.85 1.89 -0.84
C SER A 274 27.51 2.63 -0.98
N ILE A 275 26.51 2.00 -1.62
CA ILE A 275 25.17 2.54 -1.73
C ILE A 275 24.51 2.65 -0.34
N LEU A 276 24.60 1.59 0.47
CA LEU A 276 24.03 1.61 1.83
C LEU A 276 24.71 2.67 2.71
N ARG A 277 26.04 2.83 2.63
CA ARG A 277 26.76 3.87 3.38
C ARG A 277 26.29 5.26 2.99
N ALA A 278 26.20 5.54 1.69
CA ALA A 278 25.77 6.84 1.20
C ALA A 278 24.35 7.16 1.66
N HIS A 279 23.43 6.20 1.56
CA HIS A 279 22.06 6.39 2.01
C HIS A 279 21.97 6.55 3.54
N ARG A 280 22.74 5.76 4.30
CA ARG A 280 22.81 5.89 5.76
C ARG A 280 23.35 7.27 6.19
N GLU A 281 24.36 7.78 5.51
CA GLU A 281 24.90 9.12 5.76
C GLU A 281 23.84 10.19 5.49
N PHE A 282 23.09 10.07 4.40
CA PHE A 282 21.96 10.94 4.13
C PHE A 282 20.93 10.89 5.26
N CYS A 283 20.51 9.71 5.71
CA CYS A 283 19.57 9.55 6.82
C CYS A 283 20.09 10.08 8.16
N ASN A 284 21.41 10.04 8.38
CA ASN A 284 22.04 10.58 9.59
C ASN A 284 22.00 12.10 9.67
N THR A 285 21.98 12.77 8.51
CA THR A 285 21.97 14.23 8.40
C THR A 285 20.58 14.82 8.18
N HIS A 286 19.56 13.97 7.95
CA HIS A 286 18.19 14.38 7.65
C HIS A 286 17.20 13.62 8.53
N GLU A 287 16.97 14.14 9.73
CA GLU A 287 15.96 13.57 10.63
C GLU A 287 14.55 13.89 10.15
N LEU A 288 13.67 12.90 10.22
CA LEU A 288 12.26 13.04 9.88
C LEU A 288 11.41 13.29 11.14
N PRO A 289 10.33 14.07 11.05
CA PRO A 289 9.35 14.14 12.13
C PRO A 289 8.64 12.80 12.29
N GLU A 290 8.08 12.57 13.46
CA GLU A 290 7.22 11.41 13.72
C GLU A 290 5.92 11.50 12.93
N GLY A 291 5.29 10.36 12.66
CA GLY A 291 4.01 10.26 11.95
C GLY A 291 4.10 10.25 10.43
N GLY A 292 5.32 10.23 9.87
CA GLY A 292 5.55 10.13 8.43
C GLY A 292 5.21 11.40 7.63
N PRO A 293 5.16 11.31 6.30
CA PRO A 293 4.93 12.46 5.43
C PRO A 293 3.50 13.00 5.55
N LYS A 294 3.32 14.29 5.25
CA LYS A 294 1.98 14.86 5.10
C LYS A 294 1.27 14.24 3.90
N CYS A 295 0.02 13.86 4.09
CA CYS A 295 -0.88 13.40 3.02
C CYS A 295 -2.18 14.20 3.08
N LYS A 296 -2.66 14.64 1.93
CA LYS A 296 -3.93 15.38 1.80
C LYS A 296 -5.05 14.52 1.25
N VAL A 297 -4.69 13.42 0.61
CA VAL A 297 -5.59 12.52 -0.08
C VAL A 297 -5.44 11.10 0.49
N ALA A 298 -6.56 10.42 0.70
CA ALA A 298 -6.57 9.00 0.99
C ALA A 298 -7.59 8.25 0.13
N PHE A 299 -7.18 7.05 -0.29
CA PHE A 299 -8.05 6.09 -0.93
C PHE A 299 -8.56 5.11 0.10
N MET A 300 -9.88 4.90 0.10
CA MET A 300 -10.53 4.04 1.08
C MET A 300 -10.41 2.58 0.66
N LEU A 301 -9.72 1.79 1.47
CA LEU A 301 -9.83 0.33 1.40
C LEU A 301 -11.16 -0.04 2.06
N GLY A 302 -12.13 -0.39 1.23
CA GLY A 302 -13.51 -0.56 1.65
C GLY A 302 -13.74 -1.75 2.57
N ASN A 303 -14.86 -1.75 3.27
CA ASN A 303 -15.24 -2.89 4.08
C ASN A 303 -15.46 -4.12 3.19
N LEU A 304 -14.87 -5.22 3.57
CA LEU A 304 -14.83 -6.48 2.83
C LEU A 304 -14.05 -6.42 1.50
N ASP A 305 -13.24 -5.39 1.28
CA ASP A 305 -12.26 -5.39 0.20
C ASP A 305 -11.11 -6.34 0.55
N GLY A 306 -10.99 -7.42 -0.20
CA GLY A 306 -9.96 -8.43 -0.01
C GLY A 306 -8.87 -8.39 -1.08
N CYS A 307 -8.72 -7.26 -1.76
CA CYS A 307 -7.68 -7.07 -2.77
C CYS A 307 -6.29 -6.99 -2.11
N PRO A 308 -5.35 -7.88 -2.46
CA PRO A 308 -4.01 -7.84 -1.86
C PRO A 308 -3.12 -6.72 -2.42
N GLY A 309 -3.49 -6.12 -3.54
CA GLY A 309 -2.69 -5.11 -4.25
C GLY A 309 -1.61 -5.68 -5.16
N VAL A 310 -0.92 -6.69 -4.69
CA VAL A 310 0.05 -7.52 -5.43
C VAL A 310 -0.23 -8.98 -5.10
N TRP A 311 0.36 -9.92 -5.77
CA TRP A 311 0.22 -11.35 -5.48
C TRP A 311 -1.21 -11.90 -5.60
N SER A 312 -2.06 -11.26 -6.39
CA SER A 312 -3.49 -11.55 -6.35
C SER A 312 -3.87 -12.96 -6.80
N GLY A 313 -3.03 -13.64 -7.57
CA GLY A 313 -3.44 -14.91 -8.18
C GLY A 313 -4.80 -14.85 -8.89
N GLY A 314 -5.30 -13.64 -9.18
CA GLY A 314 -6.63 -13.41 -9.75
C GLY A 314 -7.79 -13.56 -8.76
N THR A 315 -7.53 -13.60 -7.46
CA THR A 315 -8.55 -13.83 -6.43
C THR A 315 -8.48 -12.80 -5.29
N VAL A 316 -9.57 -12.67 -4.55
CA VAL A 316 -9.64 -11.87 -3.33
C VAL A 316 -9.77 -12.76 -2.09
N TRP A 317 -9.33 -12.29 -0.94
CA TRP A 317 -9.33 -13.01 0.33
C TRP A 317 -8.63 -14.38 0.29
N GLY A 318 -7.73 -14.61 -0.67
CA GLY A 318 -7.05 -15.90 -0.82
C GLY A 318 -7.97 -17.07 -1.19
N GLN A 319 -9.13 -16.82 -1.79
CA GLN A 319 -10.14 -17.81 -2.16
C GLN A 319 -9.88 -18.39 -3.56
N HIS A 320 -8.74 -19.05 -3.75
CA HIS A 320 -8.24 -19.51 -5.05
C HIS A 320 -9.17 -20.39 -5.86
N ASP A 321 -9.88 -21.30 -5.23
CA ASP A 321 -10.74 -22.28 -5.92
C ASP A 321 -12.23 -21.91 -5.84
N ASN A 322 -12.52 -20.63 -5.70
CA ASN A 322 -13.87 -20.14 -5.55
C ASN A 322 -14.22 -19.11 -6.65
N PRO A 323 -15.06 -19.49 -7.64
CA PRO A 323 -15.39 -18.61 -8.76
C PRO A 323 -16.07 -17.29 -8.35
N GLU A 324 -16.72 -17.23 -7.19
CA GLU A 324 -17.35 -16.01 -6.68
C GLU A 324 -16.30 -14.98 -6.22
N PHE A 325 -15.05 -15.39 -6.05
CA PHE A 325 -13.96 -14.54 -5.53
C PHE A 325 -12.90 -14.19 -6.60
N ILE A 326 -13.20 -14.44 -7.86
CA ILE A 326 -12.34 -14.00 -8.95
C ILE A 326 -12.28 -12.47 -8.96
N ALA A 327 -11.07 -11.92 -9.11
CA ALA A 327 -10.86 -10.48 -9.24
C ALA A 327 -11.58 -9.91 -10.47
N GLY A 328 -12.17 -8.74 -10.33
CA GLY A 328 -12.96 -8.07 -11.36
C GLY A 328 -12.75 -6.57 -11.37
N ASP A 329 -13.78 -5.82 -11.82
CA ASP A 329 -13.70 -4.36 -11.96
C ASP A 329 -13.42 -3.62 -10.64
N ALA A 330 -13.84 -4.19 -9.51
CA ALA A 330 -13.55 -3.61 -8.20
C ALA A 330 -12.03 -3.61 -7.92
N GLU A 331 -11.36 -4.73 -8.15
CA GLU A 331 -9.91 -4.85 -7.95
C GLU A 331 -9.13 -4.07 -9.01
N LYS A 332 -9.60 -4.08 -10.26
CA LYS A 332 -9.04 -3.29 -11.35
C LYS A 332 -9.13 -1.78 -11.09
N SER A 333 -10.06 -1.33 -10.25
CA SER A 333 -10.16 0.08 -9.88
C SER A 333 -8.90 0.61 -9.17
N TRP A 334 -8.16 -0.26 -8.50
CA TRP A 334 -6.89 0.12 -7.88
C TRP A 334 -5.81 0.49 -8.90
N ASP A 335 -5.93 0.04 -10.15
CA ASP A 335 -4.99 0.40 -11.23
C ASP A 335 -5.11 1.88 -11.66
N LEU A 336 -6.20 2.56 -11.26
CA LEU A 336 -6.32 4.01 -11.40
C LEU A 336 -5.20 4.77 -10.67
N LEU A 337 -4.62 4.19 -9.63
CA LEU A 337 -3.50 4.78 -8.91
C LEU A 337 -2.20 4.76 -9.72
N ASP A 338 -2.03 3.81 -10.61
CA ASP A 338 -0.89 3.76 -11.53
C ASP A 338 -0.85 4.99 -12.45
N GLY A 339 -2.00 5.61 -12.66
CA GLY A 339 -2.13 6.83 -13.43
C GLY A 339 -1.85 8.11 -12.66
N LEU A 340 -1.71 8.08 -11.35
CA LEU A 340 -1.27 9.24 -10.56
C LEU A 340 0.23 9.47 -10.74
N TYR A 341 0.99 8.39 -10.84
CA TYR A 341 2.39 8.39 -11.18
C TYR A 341 2.68 7.35 -12.25
N ARG A 342 3.59 7.66 -13.15
CA ARG A 342 4.19 6.64 -14.00
C ARG A 342 4.89 5.63 -13.10
N LYS A 343 4.68 4.32 -13.30
CA LYS A 343 5.37 3.28 -12.52
C LYS A 343 6.86 3.52 -12.55
N MET A 344 7.47 3.43 -11.37
CA MET A 344 8.90 3.56 -11.28
C MET A 344 9.59 2.38 -11.99
N PRO A 345 10.68 2.63 -12.73
CA PRO A 345 11.33 1.62 -13.58
C PRO A 345 12.07 0.52 -12.81
N TRP A 346 11.93 0.46 -11.51
CA TRP A 346 12.55 -0.59 -10.70
C TRP A 346 11.84 -1.93 -10.74
N PHE A 347 10.62 -1.94 -11.23
CA PHE A 347 9.94 -3.18 -11.46
C PHE A 347 9.92 -3.45 -12.93
N ASP A 348 9.45 -4.17 -13.53
CA ASP A 348 9.45 -4.62 -14.85
C ASP A 348 9.05 -3.66 -15.85
N ASN A 349 9.57 -2.64 -15.78
CA ASN A 349 9.54 -2.00 -16.91
C ASN A 349 8.47 -1.52 -17.46
N LEU A 350 7.80 -1.63 -17.14
CA LEU A 350 7.13 -1.44 -18.32
C LEU A 350 5.84 -0.77 -18.10
N ASN A 351 5.92 0.42 -18.18
CA ASN A 351 5.04 1.15 -19.01
C ASN A 351 3.67 0.54 -19.02
N THR A 352 2.96 0.82 -18.03
CA THR A 352 1.56 0.44 -17.98
C THR A 352 0.67 1.35 -18.78
N GLY A 353 1.26 2.25 -19.57
CA GLY A 353 0.60 2.95 -20.64
C GLY A 353 -0.54 3.88 -20.26
N THR A 354 -0.66 4.26 -19.02
CA THR A 354 -1.66 5.26 -18.62
C THR A 354 -1.07 6.66 -18.69
N GLU A 355 -0.66 7.07 -19.86
CA GLU A 355 -0.26 8.45 -20.14
C GLU A 355 -1.36 9.47 -19.79
N GLU A 356 -2.57 8.99 -19.57
CA GLU A 356 -3.76 9.81 -19.39
C GLU A 356 -3.95 10.36 -17.98
N CYS A 357 -3.21 9.85 -17.02
CA CYS A 357 -3.39 10.19 -15.61
C CYS A 357 -2.14 10.70 -14.91
N SER A 358 -1.25 11.40 -15.54
CA SER A 358 -0.12 12.04 -14.87
C SER A 358 -0.60 13.17 -13.95
N GLY A 359 -1.23 12.81 -12.85
CA GLY A 359 -1.64 13.73 -11.80
C GLY A 359 -0.61 13.73 -10.67
N GLN A 360 -0.24 14.91 -10.17
CA GLN A 360 0.58 15.01 -8.98
C GLN A 360 -0.32 15.09 -7.76
N VAL A 361 0.00 14.31 -6.74
CA VAL A 361 -0.74 14.29 -5.49
C VAL A 361 -0.23 15.42 -4.59
N PRO A 362 -1.12 16.21 -3.97
CA PRO A 362 -0.71 17.22 -3.00
C PRO A 362 0.19 16.65 -1.91
N TYR A 363 1.27 17.36 -1.59
CA TYR A 363 2.35 16.90 -0.73
C TYR A 363 3.15 15.70 -1.24
N GLY A 364 2.88 15.23 -2.47
CA GLY A 364 3.64 14.18 -3.15
C GLY A 364 3.28 12.75 -2.80
N THR A 365 2.31 12.53 -1.92
CA THR A 365 1.92 11.18 -1.52
C THR A 365 0.46 11.10 -1.11
N TYR A 366 -0.10 9.90 -1.21
CA TYR A 366 -1.43 9.53 -0.75
C TYR A 366 -1.34 8.35 0.21
N ASP A 367 -2.41 8.11 0.97
CA ASP A 367 -2.54 6.90 1.78
C ASP A 367 -3.65 6.00 1.25
N ILE A 368 -3.57 4.70 1.54
CA ILE A 368 -4.68 3.77 1.43
C ILE A 368 -5.11 3.42 2.86
N ILE A 369 -6.32 3.84 3.23
CA ILE A 369 -6.78 3.80 4.61
C ILE A 369 -8.03 2.91 4.76
N PRO A 370 -8.11 2.01 5.75
CA PRO A 370 -9.30 1.18 5.96
C PRO A 370 -10.56 1.99 6.22
N ALA A 371 -11.69 1.54 5.69
CA ALA A 371 -12.97 2.24 5.81
C ALA A 371 -13.51 2.31 7.26
N ASP A 372 -13.02 1.47 8.16
CA ASP A 372 -13.35 1.48 9.59
C ASP A 372 -12.48 2.43 10.43
N THR A 373 -11.69 3.28 9.77
CA THR A 373 -10.84 4.29 10.43
C THR A 373 -11.68 5.33 11.16
N SER A 374 -11.20 5.75 12.33
CA SER A 374 -11.89 6.76 13.14
C SER A 374 -12.00 8.11 12.45
N ILE A 375 -13.04 8.86 12.79
CA ILE A 375 -13.27 10.20 12.21
C ILE A 375 -12.12 11.17 12.50
N GLU A 376 -11.43 11.02 13.63
CA GLU A 376 -10.29 11.84 14.02
C GLU A 376 -9.13 11.66 13.02
N GLU A 377 -8.83 10.42 12.66
CA GLU A 377 -7.78 10.13 11.69
C GLU A 377 -8.20 10.49 10.26
N LEU A 378 -9.46 10.22 9.87
CA LEU A 378 -9.97 10.61 8.55
C LEU A 378 -9.96 12.14 8.35
N SER A 379 -10.16 12.91 9.41
CA SER A 379 -10.17 14.39 9.33
C SER A 379 -8.81 15.02 8.98
N ARG A 380 -7.74 14.23 8.90
CA ARG A 380 -6.42 14.68 8.41
C ARG A 380 -6.40 14.89 6.89
N TYR A 381 -7.27 14.18 6.18
CA TYR A 381 -7.35 14.23 4.72
C TYR A 381 -8.37 15.28 4.27
N GLY A 382 -8.08 15.95 3.18
CA GLY A 382 -9.03 16.86 2.53
C GLY A 382 -9.95 16.11 1.58
N LEU A 383 -9.44 15.01 1.02
CA LEU A 383 -10.16 14.17 0.06
C LEU A 383 -10.06 12.70 0.46
N LEU A 384 -11.22 12.05 0.51
CA LEU A 384 -11.35 10.59 0.54
C LEU A 384 -11.96 10.10 -0.77
N CYS A 385 -11.47 8.98 -1.28
CA CYS A 385 -12.01 8.37 -2.50
C CYS A 385 -12.11 6.86 -2.35
N PHE A 386 -13.27 6.28 -2.66
CA PHE A 386 -13.43 4.85 -2.82
C PHE A 386 -13.09 4.44 -4.26
N LEU A 387 -12.29 3.40 -4.40
CA LEU A 387 -11.96 2.79 -5.69
C LEU A 387 -12.43 1.34 -5.78
N GLY A 388 -11.91 0.49 -4.89
CA GLY A 388 -12.16 -0.95 -4.85
C GLY A 388 -13.51 -1.32 -4.25
N TRP A 389 -13.63 -2.56 -3.83
CA TRP A 389 -14.87 -3.06 -3.22
C TRP A 389 -15.21 -2.32 -1.93
N ASN A 390 -16.49 -2.10 -1.69
CA ASN A 390 -16.99 -1.69 -0.38
C ASN A 390 -18.37 -2.29 -0.12
N THR A 391 -18.56 -2.89 1.03
CA THR A 391 -19.88 -3.24 1.56
C THR A 391 -20.26 -2.19 2.60
N MET A 392 -21.24 -1.35 2.28
CA MET A 392 -21.62 -0.23 3.16
C MET A 392 -22.29 -0.71 4.44
N THR A 393 -21.91 -0.09 5.54
CA THR A 393 -22.48 -0.31 6.87
C THR A 393 -22.90 0.99 7.53
N ASP A 394 -23.76 0.93 8.56
CA ASP A 394 -24.16 2.12 9.31
C ASP A 394 -22.97 2.87 9.94
N GLY A 395 -21.98 2.13 10.45
CA GLY A 395 -20.77 2.73 11.04
C GLY A 395 -20.01 3.56 10.03
N ILE A 396 -19.71 2.98 8.87
CA ILE A 396 -18.98 3.66 7.79
C ILE A 396 -19.78 4.86 7.29
N TYR A 397 -21.06 4.66 6.96
CA TYR A 397 -21.92 5.71 6.43
C TYR A 397 -22.00 6.93 7.38
N ASN A 398 -22.24 6.69 8.67
CA ASN A 398 -22.32 7.75 9.67
C ASN A 398 -20.98 8.47 9.87
N THR A 399 -19.86 7.76 9.77
CA THR A 399 -18.51 8.35 9.82
C THR A 399 -18.27 9.24 8.60
N LEU A 400 -18.65 8.80 7.41
CA LEU A 400 -18.54 9.60 6.18
C LEU A 400 -19.42 10.86 6.24
N VAL A 401 -20.65 10.77 6.76
CA VAL A 401 -21.51 11.96 7.00
C VAL A 401 -20.80 12.97 7.90
N GLN A 402 -20.21 12.51 9.00
CA GLN A 402 -19.47 13.39 9.91
C GLN A 402 -18.22 13.99 9.25
N TYR A 403 -17.50 13.20 8.47
CA TYR A 403 -16.31 13.65 7.76
C TYR A 403 -16.64 14.79 6.78
N VAL A 404 -17.67 14.61 5.96
CA VAL A 404 -18.08 15.64 4.99
C VAL A 404 -18.60 16.90 5.72
N ARG A 405 -19.43 16.75 6.76
CA ARG A 405 -19.92 17.88 7.55
C ARG A 405 -18.80 18.72 8.18
N ARG A 406 -17.67 18.10 8.51
CA ARG A 406 -16.48 18.79 9.05
C ARG A 406 -15.64 19.51 7.99
N GLY A 407 -15.92 19.30 6.71
CA GLY A 407 -15.25 19.97 5.59
C GLY A 407 -14.42 19.07 4.71
N GLY A 408 -14.48 17.74 4.90
CA GLY A 408 -13.87 16.79 4.00
C GLY A 408 -14.64 16.62 2.69
N HIS A 409 -13.93 16.25 1.63
CA HIS A 409 -14.52 15.94 0.34
C HIS A 409 -14.48 14.43 0.09
N LEU A 410 -15.55 13.88 -0.46
CA LEU A 410 -15.70 12.44 -0.68
C LEU A 410 -16.04 12.16 -2.15
N ILE A 411 -15.34 11.21 -2.77
CA ILE A 411 -15.68 10.66 -4.08
C ILE A 411 -16.03 9.18 -3.90
N LEU A 412 -17.18 8.78 -4.42
CA LEU A 412 -17.60 7.37 -4.43
C LEU A 412 -18.50 7.08 -5.64
N ALA A 413 -18.68 5.80 -5.97
CA ALA A 413 -19.60 5.33 -7.00
C ALA A 413 -20.75 4.53 -6.37
N LEU A 414 -21.83 4.31 -7.12
CA LEU A 414 -22.99 3.54 -6.64
C LEU A 414 -22.62 2.16 -6.07
N PRO A 415 -21.72 1.36 -6.68
CA PRO A 415 -21.33 0.08 -6.11
C PRO A 415 -20.77 0.17 -4.69
N HIS A 416 -20.19 1.30 -4.28
CA HIS A 416 -19.68 1.48 -2.92
C HIS A 416 -20.80 1.67 -1.87
N LEU A 417 -22.04 1.85 -2.32
CA LEU A 417 -23.25 1.97 -1.48
C LEU A 417 -24.05 0.65 -1.45
N ASP A 418 -23.45 -0.43 -1.94
CA ASP A 418 -24.02 -1.77 -1.81
C ASP A 418 -23.83 -2.30 -0.38
N SER A 419 -24.88 -2.92 0.17
CA SER A 419 -24.82 -3.64 1.44
C SER A 419 -24.70 -5.16 1.25
N SER A 420 -24.56 -5.62 0.01
CA SER A 420 -24.40 -7.05 -0.29
C SER A 420 -23.07 -7.58 0.22
N ILE A 421 -23.11 -8.74 0.84
CA ILE A 421 -21.90 -9.51 1.22
C ILE A 421 -21.52 -10.55 0.14
N ARG A 422 -22.23 -10.57 -0.99
CA ARG A 422 -21.96 -11.49 -2.11
C ARG A 422 -21.51 -10.73 -3.34
N ARG A 423 -20.37 -11.11 -3.89
CA ARG A 423 -19.79 -10.46 -5.06
C ARG A 423 -20.68 -10.57 -6.32
N ASN A 424 -21.30 -11.72 -6.52
CA ASN A 424 -22.17 -11.99 -7.67
C ASN A 424 -23.66 -11.91 -7.32
N GLY A 425 -23.99 -11.31 -6.17
CA GLY A 425 -25.36 -11.10 -5.73
C GLY A 425 -26.02 -9.91 -6.43
N PRO A 426 -27.34 -9.78 -6.32
CA PRO A 426 -28.02 -8.58 -6.77
C PRO A 426 -27.57 -7.37 -5.91
N TYR A 427 -27.48 -6.21 -6.54
CA TYR A 427 -27.22 -4.96 -5.86
C TYR A 427 -28.27 -4.72 -4.77
N ARG A 428 -27.83 -4.44 -3.56
CA ARG A 428 -28.66 -4.15 -2.39
C ARG A 428 -28.34 -2.75 -1.89
N PRO A 429 -29.10 -1.73 -2.31
CA PRO A 429 -28.79 -0.37 -1.92
C PRO A 429 -28.85 -0.23 -0.41
N PHE A 430 -27.77 0.26 0.18
CA PHE A 430 -27.71 0.50 1.61
C PHE A 430 -28.90 1.39 2.05
N ARG A 431 -29.55 1.07 3.17
CA ARG A 431 -30.76 1.73 3.67
C ARG A 431 -31.85 1.87 2.59
N ASP A 432 -32.03 0.87 1.76
CA ASP A 432 -33.01 0.88 0.66
C ASP A 432 -32.93 2.12 -0.25
N GLY A 433 -31.69 2.66 -0.43
CA GLY A 433 -31.44 3.84 -1.26
C GLY A 433 -31.72 5.19 -0.60
N GLN A 434 -32.02 5.23 0.69
CA GLN A 434 -32.28 6.48 1.43
C GLN A 434 -30.96 7.15 1.83
N TRP A 435 -30.37 7.93 0.90
CA TRP A 435 -29.04 8.54 1.06
C TRP A 435 -29.07 10.06 1.16
N GLN A 436 -30.23 10.63 1.53
CA GLN A 436 -30.41 12.08 1.61
C GLN A 436 -29.40 12.74 2.55
N GLU A 437 -29.06 12.06 3.65
CA GLU A 437 -28.16 12.61 4.66
C GLU A 437 -26.72 12.79 4.16
N LEU A 438 -26.21 11.89 3.30
CA LEU A 438 -24.85 11.95 2.77
C LEU A 438 -24.81 12.58 1.37
N LEU A 439 -25.74 12.18 0.51
CA LEU A 439 -25.71 12.43 -0.93
C LEU A 439 -26.82 13.37 -1.43
N GLY A 440 -27.76 13.75 -0.55
CA GLY A 440 -28.92 14.57 -0.92
C GLY A 440 -29.92 13.84 -1.82
N VAL A 441 -29.81 12.53 -1.99
CA VAL A 441 -30.61 11.75 -2.93
C VAL A 441 -31.26 10.53 -2.30
N GLU A 442 -32.33 10.09 -2.94
CA GLU A 442 -32.91 8.76 -2.87
C GLU A 442 -32.60 8.02 -4.17
N PHE A 443 -32.15 6.77 -4.08
CA PHE A 443 -31.90 5.89 -5.20
C PHE A 443 -33.15 5.05 -5.47
N CYS A 444 -33.70 5.15 -6.69
CA CYS A 444 -34.97 4.52 -7.06
C CYS A 444 -34.78 3.27 -7.95
N GLY A 445 -33.55 2.91 -8.29
CA GLY A 445 -33.24 1.78 -9.17
C GLY A 445 -32.23 2.15 -10.25
N PHE A 446 -31.98 1.21 -11.15
CA PHE A 446 -31.12 1.44 -12.31
C PHE A 446 -31.93 1.59 -13.59
N GLU A 447 -31.39 2.36 -14.53
CA GLU A 447 -31.82 2.39 -15.91
C GLU A 447 -30.63 2.18 -16.83
N ASP A 448 -30.82 1.44 -17.91
CA ASP A 448 -29.82 1.30 -18.95
C ASP A 448 -29.89 2.50 -19.88
N VAL A 449 -28.80 3.25 -19.91
CA VAL A 449 -28.75 4.47 -20.71
C VAL A 449 -27.84 4.28 -21.90
N PRO A 450 -28.36 4.33 -23.13
CA PRO A 450 -27.56 4.28 -24.33
C PRO A 450 -26.85 5.61 -24.53
N VAL A 451 -25.69 5.79 -23.91
CA VAL A 451 -24.84 6.97 -24.11
C VAL A 451 -23.68 6.65 -25.04
N THR A 452 -23.18 7.64 -25.74
CA THR A 452 -21.99 7.55 -26.58
C THR A 452 -20.81 8.30 -25.99
N GLY A 453 -20.99 8.92 -24.83
CA GLY A 453 -19.98 9.67 -24.10
C GLY A 453 -20.55 10.35 -22.87
N ILE A 454 -19.69 11.07 -22.17
CA ILE A 454 -20.02 11.85 -20.99
C ILE A 454 -19.65 13.31 -21.25
N LYS A 455 -20.50 14.23 -20.86
CA LYS A 455 -20.26 15.66 -21.06
C LYS A 455 -20.42 16.41 -19.75
N PHE A 456 -19.52 17.35 -19.47
CA PHE A 456 -19.64 18.28 -18.35
C PHE A 456 -20.74 19.31 -18.61
N THR A 457 -21.46 19.66 -17.55
CA THR A 457 -22.54 20.66 -17.57
C THR A 457 -22.01 22.06 -17.31
N GLY A 458 -22.87 23.09 -17.40
CA GLY A 458 -22.54 24.44 -16.96
C GLY A 458 -22.29 24.58 -15.46
N ARG A 459 -22.57 23.54 -14.65
CA ARG A 459 -22.30 23.44 -13.21
C ARG A 459 -21.04 22.67 -12.88
N ALA A 460 -20.17 22.43 -13.84
CA ALA A 460 -18.92 21.72 -13.66
C ALA A 460 -17.89 22.50 -12.79
N ARG A 461 -18.17 23.75 -12.46
CA ARG A 461 -17.41 24.51 -11.48
C ARG A 461 -18.14 24.48 -10.14
N THR A 462 -17.53 23.83 -9.18
CA THR A 462 -17.98 23.78 -7.79
C THR A 462 -17.19 24.77 -6.94
N ASP A 463 -17.52 24.90 -5.67
CA ASP A 463 -16.76 25.76 -4.75
C ASP A 463 -15.31 25.28 -4.57
N LYS A 464 -15.06 23.98 -4.72
CA LYS A 464 -13.76 23.37 -4.49
C LYS A 464 -13.05 22.96 -5.77
N TYR A 465 -13.76 22.36 -6.74
CA TYR A 465 -13.16 21.76 -7.91
C TYR A 465 -13.64 22.45 -9.20
N VAL A 466 -12.73 22.58 -10.15
CA VAL A 466 -13.01 23.10 -11.48
C VAL A 466 -12.82 21.98 -12.49
N PHE A 467 -13.91 21.28 -12.80
CA PHE A 467 -13.91 20.25 -13.83
C PHE A 467 -13.85 20.89 -15.23
N PRO A 468 -13.44 20.13 -16.25
CA PRO A 468 -13.45 20.64 -17.62
C PRO A 468 -14.85 21.13 -18.03
N PHE A 469 -14.93 22.35 -18.46
CA PHE A 469 -16.20 23.01 -18.82
C PHE A 469 -16.66 22.69 -20.24
N TRP A 470 -15.73 22.41 -21.10
CA TRP A 470 -15.98 22.17 -22.53
C TRP A 470 -15.49 20.80 -22.94
N GLY A 471 -16.33 20.12 -23.68
CA GLY A 471 -15.99 18.88 -24.33
C GLY A 471 -16.82 17.70 -23.88
N THR A 472 -17.01 16.80 -24.79
CA THR A 472 -17.56 15.48 -24.53
C THR A 472 -16.41 14.53 -24.36
N VAL A 473 -16.31 13.88 -23.24
CA VAL A 473 -15.40 12.77 -23.03
C VAL A 473 -16.05 11.57 -23.73
N CYS A 474 -15.63 11.30 -24.95
CA CYS A 474 -16.08 10.10 -25.65
C CYS A 474 -15.13 8.96 -25.34
N ASP A 475 -15.64 7.88 -24.80
CA ASP A 475 -14.93 6.60 -24.81
C ASP A 475 -15.42 5.79 -26.03
N PRO A 476 -14.52 5.28 -26.89
CA PRO A 476 -14.91 4.45 -28.02
C PRO A 476 -15.72 3.22 -27.63
N LYS A 477 -15.57 2.74 -26.39
CA LYS A 477 -16.30 1.58 -25.85
C LYS A 477 -17.77 1.88 -25.56
N PHE A 478 -18.16 3.14 -25.37
CA PHE A 478 -19.55 3.53 -25.26
C PHE A 478 -20.32 3.51 -26.59
N ILE A 479 -19.65 3.32 -27.70
CA ILE A 479 -20.31 3.28 -29.01
C ILE A 479 -21.13 2.00 -29.12
N GLY A 480 -22.43 2.12 -28.89
CA GLY A 480 -23.38 1.00 -28.99
C GLY A 480 -23.66 0.26 -27.67
N HIS A 481 -23.04 0.69 -26.59
CA HIS A 481 -23.32 0.18 -25.24
C HIS A 481 -23.80 1.33 -24.34
N GLY A 482 -24.70 1.02 -23.40
CA GLY A 482 -25.02 1.87 -22.28
C GLY A 482 -24.31 1.36 -21.04
N PHE A 483 -24.30 2.15 -19.98
CA PHE A 483 -23.98 1.66 -18.65
C PHE A 483 -25.21 1.82 -17.74
N PRO A 484 -25.37 0.99 -16.72
CA PRO A 484 -26.46 1.14 -15.77
C PRO A 484 -26.22 2.42 -14.97
N ALA A 485 -27.12 3.38 -15.13
CA ALA A 485 -27.15 4.61 -14.33
C ALA A 485 -28.21 4.51 -13.24
N GLY A 486 -27.94 5.13 -12.09
CA GLY A 486 -28.92 5.22 -11.02
C GLY A 486 -30.02 6.23 -11.34
N ILE A 487 -31.25 5.87 -11.07
CA ILE A 487 -32.39 6.81 -11.03
C ILE A 487 -32.37 7.50 -9.67
N LEU A 488 -32.01 8.78 -9.66
CA LEU A 488 -31.84 9.59 -8.44
C LEU A 488 -32.96 10.61 -8.30
N SER A 489 -33.54 10.69 -7.10
CA SER A 489 -34.49 11.72 -6.70
C SER A 489 -33.93 12.52 -5.53
N GLY A 490 -33.96 13.86 -5.57
CA GLY A 490 -33.45 14.68 -4.48
C GLY A 490 -32.79 15.98 -4.94
N THR A 491 -31.91 16.53 -4.09
CA THR A 491 -31.25 17.81 -4.33
C THR A 491 -29.75 17.63 -4.50
N PHE A 492 -29.29 17.82 -5.71
CA PHE A 492 -27.86 17.73 -6.09
C PHE A 492 -27.56 18.62 -7.29
N ASN A 493 -26.28 18.93 -7.46
CA ASN A 493 -25.78 19.56 -8.67
C ASN A 493 -25.35 18.47 -9.66
N THR A 494 -25.79 18.53 -10.90
CA THR A 494 -25.26 17.66 -11.97
C THR A 494 -24.00 18.28 -12.53
N ILE A 495 -22.85 17.65 -12.29
CA ILE A 495 -21.54 18.08 -12.78
C ILE A 495 -21.30 17.56 -14.20
N ALA A 496 -21.67 16.31 -14.45
CA ALA A 496 -21.61 15.69 -15.78
C ALA A 496 -22.82 14.79 -16.03
N CYS A 497 -23.22 14.70 -17.27
CA CYS A 497 -24.33 13.85 -17.72
C CYS A 497 -23.92 13.00 -18.93
N GLY A 498 -24.70 11.97 -19.21
CA GLY A 498 -24.56 11.19 -20.44
C GLY A 498 -24.76 12.09 -21.67
N ALA A 499 -24.14 11.69 -22.78
CA ALA A 499 -24.27 12.37 -24.08
C ALA A 499 -24.46 11.34 -25.20
N LYS A 500 -25.19 11.73 -26.22
CA LYS A 500 -25.28 11.00 -27.48
C LYS A 500 -24.46 11.72 -28.54
N LYS A 501 -23.80 10.97 -29.41
CA LYS A 501 -23.10 11.53 -30.57
C LYS A 501 -24.10 12.34 -31.39
N PHE A 502 -23.80 13.63 -31.68
CA PHE A 502 -24.62 14.55 -32.44
C PHE A 502 -25.89 15.12 -31.76
N ASP A 503 -26.10 14.89 -30.48
CA ASP A 503 -27.22 15.51 -29.77
C ASP A 503 -26.71 16.55 -28.79
N SER A 504 -26.85 17.82 -29.14
CA SER A 504 -26.35 18.95 -28.33
C SER A 504 -27.28 19.41 -27.22
N ALA A 505 -28.49 18.88 -27.15
CA ALA A 505 -29.56 19.50 -26.38
C ALA A 505 -30.24 18.57 -25.36
N ASN A 506 -29.68 17.43 -24.99
CA ASN A 506 -30.43 16.47 -24.20
C ASN A 506 -30.27 16.70 -22.70
N GLU A 507 -31.01 17.68 -22.15
CA GLU A 507 -31.15 17.93 -20.73
C GLU A 507 -31.80 16.76 -19.94
N LYS A 508 -32.32 15.75 -20.64
CA LYS A 508 -32.96 14.57 -20.07
C LYS A 508 -32.02 13.37 -19.89
N MET A 509 -30.74 13.49 -20.24
CA MET A 509 -29.80 12.42 -20.00
C MET A 509 -29.49 12.29 -18.52
N PRO A 510 -29.31 11.06 -18.00
CA PRO A 510 -29.07 10.87 -16.58
C PRO A 510 -27.79 11.55 -16.14
N PRO A 511 -27.75 12.02 -14.90
CA PRO A 511 -26.52 12.51 -14.29
C PRO A 511 -25.52 11.35 -14.19
N VAL A 512 -24.27 11.63 -14.54
CA VAL A 512 -23.16 10.67 -14.40
C VAL A 512 -22.24 11.03 -13.24
N LEU A 513 -22.06 12.33 -13.00
CA LEU A 513 -21.38 12.84 -11.82
C LEU A 513 -22.25 13.88 -11.16
N THR A 514 -22.57 13.67 -9.89
CA THR A 514 -23.33 14.62 -9.07
C THR A 514 -22.48 15.14 -7.92
N GLU A 515 -22.85 16.33 -7.44
CA GLU A 515 -22.30 16.92 -6.21
C GLU A 515 -23.44 17.22 -5.24
N HIS A 516 -23.22 16.87 -3.99
CA HIS A 516 -24.05 17.32 -2.87
C HIS A 516 -23.18 17.99 -1.80
N GLN A 517 -23.52 19.23 -1.46
CA GLN A 517 -22.87 19.92 -0.35
C GLN A 517 -23.54 19.51 0.97
N ASN A 518 -22.71 19.10 1.93
CA ASN A 518 -23.19 18.71 3.26
C ASN A 518 -22.28 19.32 4.34
N GLY A 519 -22.81 20.32 5.03
CA GLY A 519 -22.04 21.10 6.00
C GLY A 519 -20.96 21.93 5.31
N LYS A 520 -19.69 21.69 5.64
CA LYS A 520 -18.54 22.42 5.09
C LYS A 520 -17.85 21.70 3.92
N GLY A 521 -18.24 20.47 3.66
CA GLY A 521 -17.66 19.65 2.60
C GLY A 521 -18.67 19.24 1.55
N SER A 522 -18.25 18.41 0.60
CA SER A 522 -19.11 17.91 -0.47
C SER A 522 -18.86 16.46 -0.79
N VAL A 523 -19.87 15.81 -1.35
CA VAL A 523 -19.79 14.44 -1.85
C VAL A 523 -20.01 14.43 -3.35
N PHE A 524 -19.12 13.76 -4.06
CA PHE A 524 -19.22 13.53 -5.48
C PHE A 524 -19.59 12.06 -5.72
N LEU A 525 -20.79 11.85 -6.26
CA LEU A 525 -21.28 10.52 -6.61
C LEU A 525 -21.07 10.27 -8.10
N LEU A 526 -20.26 9.27 -8.42
CA LEU A 526 -20.24 8.67 -9.74
C LEU A 526 -21.47 7.76 -9.86
N ASN A 527 -22.49 8.27 -10.57
CA ASN A 527 -23.79 7.64 -10.73
C ASN A 527 -23.75 6.53 -11.80
N SER A 528 -22.92 5.55 -11.56
CA SER A 528 -22.73 4.39 -12.44
C SER A 528 -22.85 3.11 -11.62
N GLY A 529 -23.57 2.11 -12.14
CA GLY A 529 -23.71 0.79 -11.52
C GLY A 529 -22.47 -0.09 -11.66
N VAL A 530 -21.41 0.39 -12.32
CA VAL A 530 -20.13 -0.32 -12.44
C VAL A 530 -19.05 0.35 -11.59
N PHE A 531 -18.04 -0.42 -11.18
CA PHE A 531 -16.92 0.10 -10.42
C PHE A 531 -16.04 1.04 -11.26
N PRO A 532 -15.30 1.98 -10.63
CA PRO A 532 -14.43 2.94 -11.31
C PRO A 532 -13.40 2.33 -12.27
N GLY A 533 -12.96 1.09 -12.03
CA GLY A 533 -12.03 0.34 -12.86
C GLY A 533 -12.64 -0.31 -14.10
N ASN A 534 -13.97 -0.23 -14.26
CA ASN A 534 -14.62 -0.71 -15.47
C ASN A 534 -14.16 0.09 -16.69
N ASP A 535 -13.84 -0.58 -17.77
CA ASP A 535 -13.29 0.02 -18.98
C ASP A 535 -14.15 1.16 -19.55
N ASP A 536 -15.46 1.13 -19.35
CA ASP A 536 -16.38 2.13 -19.89
C ASP A 536 -16.27 3.49 -19.21
N ILE A 537 -15.87 3.54 -17.94
CA ILE A 537 -15.79 4.77 -17.15
C ILE A 537 -14.39 5.07 -16.64
N TYR A 538 -13.41 4.21 -16.92
CA TYR A 538 -12.04 4.32 -16.40
C TYR A 538 -11.41 5.70 -16.69
N ARG A 539 -11.44 6.13 -17.94
CA ARG A 539 -10.89 7.44 -18.36
C ARG A 539 -11.60 8.61 -17.72
N PHE A 540 -12.92 8.50 -17.58
CA PHE A 540 -13.70 9.55 -16.92
C PHE A 540 -13.35 9.64 -15.44
N MET A 541 -13.24 8.50 -14.77
CA MET A 541 -12.82 8.46 -13.35
C MET A 541 -11.41 9.00 -13.16
N ALA A 542 -10.48 8.66 -14.05
CA ALA A 542 -9.13 9.20 -14.04
C ALA A 542 -9.11 10.75 -14.13
N LEU A 543 -9.95 11.32 -15.00
CA LEU A 543 -10.10 12.77 -15.12
C LEU A 543 -10.70 13.41 -13.86
N ILE A 544 -11.66 12.75 -13.22
CA ILE A 544 -12.21 13.19 -11.93
C ILE A 544 -11.12 13.23 -10.87
N LEU A 545 -10.33 12.16 -10.76
CA LEU A 545 -9.22 12.08 -9.81
C LEU A 545 -8.19 13.19 -10.03
N GLN A 546 -7.75 13.40 -11.25
CA GLN A 546 -6.82 14.49 -11.57
C GLN A 546 -7.36 15.86 -11.16
N THR A 547 -8.63 16.11 -11.42
CA THR A 547 -9.29 17.37 -11.09
C THR A 547 -9.36 17.56 -9.57
N ALA A 548 -9.78 16.51 -8.86
CA ALA A 548 -9.87 16.54 -7.41
C ALA A 548 -8.49 16.72 -6.75
N MET A 549 -7.45 16.03 -7.23
CA MET A 549 -6.07 16.20 -6.75
C MET A 549 -5.59 17.65 -6.89
N LYS A 550 -5.84 18.26 -8.04
CA LYS A 550 -5.51 19.68 -8.27
C LYS A 550 -6.24 20.61 -7.30
N GLY A 551 -7.47 20.31 -6.96
CA GLY A 551 -8.26 21.10 -6.02
C GLY A 551 -7.84 20.95 -4.55
N GLU A 552 -7.07 19.92 -4.22
CA GLU A 552 -6.57 19.69 -2.86
C GLU A 552 -5.18 20.28 -2.62
N TRP A 553 -4.55 20.90 -3.62
CA TRP A 553 -3.27 21.59 -3.43
C TRP A 553 -3.43 22.74 -2.41
N PRO A 554 -2.51 22.84 -1.44
CA PRO A 554 -2.49 23.98 -0.54
C PRO A 554 -2.04 25.26 -1.28
N ASP A 555 -2.51 26.42 -0.84
CA ASP A 555 -2.18 27.70 -1.46
C ASP A 555 -0.69 28.05 -1.34
N ASP A 556 -0.04 27.55 -0.29
CA ASP A 556 1.34 27.85 0.08
C ASP A 556 2.38 26.85 -0.50
N LEU A 557 1.95 25.77 -1.12
CA LEU A 557 2.84 24.80 -1.73
C LEU A 557 2.35 24.35 -3.09
N GLN A 558 2.98 24.86 -4.14
CA GLN A 558 2.71 24.43 -5.51
C GLN A 558 3.93 23.70 -6.08
N VAL A 559 3.76 22.45 -6.41
CA VAL A 559 4.82 21.61 -6.98
C VAL A 559 4.41 21.18 -8.38
N ASN A 560 5.34 21.33 -9.32
CA ASN A 560 5.22 20.78 -10.66
C ASN A 560 6.54 20.09 -11.00
N CYS A 561 6.51 18.85 -11.43
CA CYS A 561 7.73 18.07 -11.64
C CYS A 561 7.61 17.12 -12.82
N SER A 562 8.79 16.62 -13.26
CA SER A 562 8.89 15.53 -14.21
C SER A 562 8.22 14.26 -13.65
N GLU A 563 7.76 13.38 -14.51
CA GLU A 563 7.06 12.14 -14.16
C GLU A 563 7.88 11.18 -13.29
N THR A 564 9.21 11.23 -13.40
CA THR A 564 10.13 10.39 -12.62
C THR A 564 10.44 10.92 -11.23
N VAL A 565 9.99 12.15 -10.92
CA VAL A 565 10.19 12.73 -9.59
C VAL A 565 9.14 12.21 -8.62
N ARG A 566 9.62 11.77 -7.46
CA ARG A 566 8.79 11.51 -6.27
C ARG A 566 9.21 12.50 -5.19
N TYR A 567 8.25 12.99 -4.44
CA TYR A 567 8.51 13.93 -3.35
C TYR A 567 7.58 13.68 -2.18
N ALA A 568 7.98 14.15 -1.01
CA ALA A 568 7.21 14.09 0.20
C ALA A 568 7.50 15.30 1.11
N LEU A 569 6.47 15.80 1.78
CA LEU A 569 6.58 16.90 2.72
C LEU A 569 6.55 16.37 4.15
N PHE A 570 7.62 16.61 4.91
CA PHE A 570 7.73 16.25 6.32
C PHE A 570 7.82 17.53 7.17
N GLY A 571 6.77 17.82 7.94
CA GLY A 571 6.69 19.12 8.60
C GLY A 571 6.67 20.25 7.56
N ASN A 572 7.74 21.02 7.47
CA ASN A 572 7.94 22.06 6.45
C ASN A 572 9.06 21.70 5.46
N ASP A 573 9.68 20.55 5.63
CA ASP A 573 10.80 20.10 4.81
C ASP A 573 10.31 19.27 3.62
N LEU A 574 10.58 19.71 2.41
CA LEU A 574 10.28 19.00 1.19
C LEU A 574 11.52 18.18 0.77
N TYR A 575 11.31 16.89 0.59
CA TYR A 575 12.31 15.98 0.04
C TYR A 575 11.83 15.48 -1.30
N ALA A 576 12.75 15.36 -2.26
CA ALA A 576 12.44 14.83 -3.58
C ALA A 576 13.53 13.89 -4.08
N MET A 577 13.11 12.89 -4.85
CA MET A 577 14.00 11.98 -5.55
C MET A 577 13.67 11.94 -7.04
N ASN A 578 14.70 11.74 -7.85
CA ASN A 578 14.55 11.37 -9.26
C ASN A 578 14.71 9.85 -9.40
N SER A 579 13.68 9.16 -9.84
CA SER A 579 13.74 7.69 -10.05
C SER A 579 14.32 7.29 -11.40
N ASP A 580 14.55 8.24 -12.31
CA ASP A 580 15.19 7.95 -13.58
C ASP A 580 16.66 7.57 -13.36
N GLN A 581 17.10 6.55 -14.09
CA GLN A 581 18.44 5.98 -13.96
C GLN A 581 19.48 6.69 -14.84
N ILE A 582 19.04 7.52 -15.77
CA ILE A 582 19.90 8.07 -16.83
C ILE A 582 19.69 9.58 -16.99
N LEU A 583 18.46 10.04 -16.92
CA LEU A 583 18.10 11.41 -17.26
C LEU A 583 17.88 12.28 -16.01
N PRO A 584 18.37 13.52 -16.00
CA PRO A 584 18.00 14.47 -14.98
C PRO A 584 16.51 14.81 -15.06
N ALA A 585 15.91 15.12 -13.93
CA ALA A 585 14.52 15.52 -13.83
C ALA A 585 14.40 16.93 -13.24
N PHE A 586 13.25 17.55 -13.45
CA PHE A 586 12.99 18.91 -13.00
C PHE A 586 11.84 18.93 -12.00
N LEU A 587 12.03 19.75 -10.98
CA LEU A 587 11.07 20.03 -9.94
C LEU A 587 10.95 21.55 -9.78
N ARG A 588 9.73 22.07 -9.93
CA ARG A 588 9.43 23.49 -9.68
C ARG A 588 8.59 23.61 -8.41
N VAL A 589 9.11 24.31 -7.42
CA VAL A 589 8.42 24.54 -6.14
C VAL A 589 8.16 26.02 -5.98
N ASN A 590 6.92 26.43 -5.87
CA ASN A 590 6.50 27.84 -5.73
C ASN A 590 7.18 28.77 -6.76
N GLY A 591 7.32 28.27 -8.00
CA GLY A 591 7.95 29.00 -9.10
C GLY A 591 9.47 28.82 -9.22
N LYS A 592 10.19 28.41 -8.17
CA LYS A 592 11.64 28.14 -8.20
C LYS A 592 11.91 26.77 -8.84
N LEU A 593 12.81 26.74 -9.81
CA LEU A 593 13.19 25.53 -10.53
C LEU A 593 14.40 24.86 -9.87
N HIS A 594 14.30 23.56 -9.67
CA HIS A 594 15.36 22.67 -9.21
C HIS A 594 15.59 21.57 -10.23
N GLN A 595 16.83 21.19 -10.47
CA GLN A 595 17.22 20.03 -11.24
C GLN A 595 17.65 18.94 -10.26
N LEU A 596 17.21 17.71 -10.49
CA LEU A 596 17.63 16.51 -9.78
C LEU A 596 18.40 15.62 -10.75
N GLU A 597 19.60 15.23 -10.36
CA GLU A 597 20.38 14.28 -11.14
C GLU A 597 19.75 12.87 -11.12
N PRO A 598 20.12 11.97 -12.04
CA PRO A 598 19.64 10.60 -12.01
C PRO A 598 19.87 9.96 -10.63
N LEU A 599 18.84 9.29 -10.10
CA LEU A 599 18.87 8.62 -8.79
C LEU A 599 19.22 9.53 -7.60
N GLU A 600 19.07 10.83 -7.72
CA GLU A 600 19.33 11.75 -6.61
C GLU A 600 18.14 11.79 -5.63
N LEU A 601 18.41 11.72 -4.34
CA LEU A 601 17.51 12.10 -3.25
C LEU A 601 18.04 13.35 -2.56
N ARG A 602 17.19 14.37 -2.44
CA ARG A 602 17.62 15.65 -1.88
C ARG A 602 16.51 16.35 -1.09
N LYS A 603 16.91 17.09 -0.04
CA LYS A 603 16.06 18.12 0.57
C LYS A 603 16.02 19.35 -0.34
N ILE A 604 14.82 19.84 -0.61
CA ILE A 604 14.58 21.00 -1.49
C ILE A 604 14.53 22.26 -0.63
N GLU A 605 15.35 23.25 -0.98
CA GLU A 605 15.50 24.55 -0.29
C GLU A 605 14.70 25.68 -0.98
#